data_48227453edbf34ee976924f2ddf4f6cd
#
_entry.id   48227453edbf34ee976924f2ddf4f6cd
#
_cell.length_a   1.000
_cell.length_b   1.000
_cell.length_c   1.000
_cell.angle_alpha   90.00
_cell.angle_beta   90.00
_cell.angle_gamma   90.00
#
_symmetry.space_group_name_H-M   'P 1'
#
loop_
_entity.id
_entity.type
_entity.pdbx_description
1 polymer ?
#
loop_
_entity_poly.entity_id
_entity_poly.type
_entity_poly.pdbx_seq_one_letter_code
_entity_poly.pdbx_strand_id
1 'polypeptide(L)'
;VRRQIKPPYIVPHYGHKPISIMTRAMHTDSFRTVTQAWVYREISNYDYLMFCNTVAGRSYNDLSQYPIFPWIISNYSTNKLNLNDPKSFRDLKWPMGAQNEAQREVFQRRYDDLADSYNADLEMAKRNGDAMTSDSLPPFHYGSHYSTMGFVLWYLVRYEPFTSLNIWMQDGRFDKTDRIFDTMEMCYKGVTTNQSDVKELIPEFFYCPEFLQNPNNINLGVTQGETPKALGDVGLPAWAKTAKEFVRLNRMALESEYVSANMHHWIDLIFGYKQRPKHMGGSDESVESCNVYFHLTYNGAVDLDKLKDNDTMLYDQIIRQISNFGQTPSLLFRKPHPQRLPINQVDMFWPLASVVLGADTIPKGAPLPERPRRVVCFKEHKISEFPIVLIGEIASHDKL
;
A
#
# COMPACT_ATOMS: atom_id res chain seq x y z
N VAL A 1 13.93 -18.90 -18.98
CA VAL A 1 13.33 -17.78 -19.74
C VAL A 1 12.31 -17.14 -18.83
N ARG A 2 12.69 -16.09 -18.09
CA ARG A 2 11.78 -15.32 -17.23
C ARG A 2 10.85 -14.52 -18.14
N ARG A 3 9.60 -14.94 -18.29
CA ARG A 3 8.56 -14.09 -18.82
C ARG A 3 8.25 -13.02 -17.76
N GLN A 4 8.59 -11.78 -18.03
CA GLN A 4 8.09 -10.63 -17.26
C GLN A 4 6.57 -10.61 -17.39
N ILE A 5 5.86 -10.95 -16.33
CA ILE A 5 4.43 -10.70 -16.23
C ILE A 5 4.29 -9.20 -16.07
N LYS A 6 3.91 -8.52 -17.13
CA LYS A 6 3.56 -7.09 -17.04
C LYS A 6 2.28 -7.00 -16.21
N PRO A 7 2.23 -6.20 -15.15
CA PRO A 7 0.99 -5.99 -14.42
C PRO A 7 -0.07 -5.41 -15.37
N PRO A 8 -1.31 -5.94 -15.38
CA PRO A 8 -2.31 -5.63 -16.38
C PRO A 8 -2.85 -4.20 -16.37
N TYR A 9 -2.43 -3.35 -15.43
CA TYR A 9 -3.06 -2.05 -15.16
C TYR A 9 -2.12 -0.85 -15.08
N ILE A 10 -0.92 -0.92 -15.66
CA ILE A 10 -0.06 0.27 -15.78
C ILE A 10 -0.22 0.88 -17.17
N VAL A 11 -1.43 1.06 -17.65
CA VAL A 11 -1.67 1.83 -18.87
C VAL A 11 -2.92 2.68 -18.69
N PRO A 12 -2.78 3.96 -18.38
CA PRO A 12 -3.72 4.90 -18.92
C PRO A 12 -3.60 4.79 -20.45
N HIS A 13 -4.66 4.41 -21.14
CA HIS A 13 -4.73 4.49 -22.59
C HIS A 13 -4.65 5.97 -23.02
N TYR A 14 -3.47 6.52 -22.98
CA TYR A 14 -3.13 7.73 -23.72
C TYR A 14 -2.51 7.29 -25.04
N GLY A 15 -3.17 7.64 -26.12
CA GLY A 15 -2.94 7.16 -27.47
C GLY A 15 -1.60 7.47 -28.16
N HIS A 16 -0.49 7.47 -27.46
CA HIS A 16 0.84 7.45 -28.03
C HIS A 16 1.77 6.70 -27.11
N LYS A 17 2.33 5.60 -27.64
CA LYS A 17 3.35 4.70 -27.06
C LYS A 17 3.37 4.74 -25.54
N PRO A 18 3.09 3.65 -24.82
CA PRO A 18 3.16 3.64 -23.37
C PRO A 18 4.60 3.96 -22.99
N ILE A 19 4.93 5.23 -22.87
CA ILE A 19 6.06 5.65 -22.10
C ILE A 19 5.60 5.30 -20.70
N SER A 20 6.04 4.15 -20.24
CA SER A 20 5.77 3.66 -18.92
C SER A 20 5.93 4.84 -17.96
N ILE A 21 4.93 5.05 -17.08
CA ILE A 21 5.05 5.99 -15.96
C ILE A 21 6.39 5.77 -15.26
N MET A 22 6.87 4.52 -15.21
CA MET A 22 8.19 4.12 -14.72
C MET A 22 9.36 4.75 -15.48
N THR A 23 9.32 4.81 -16.81
CA THR A 23 10.44 5.41 -17.59
C THR A 23 10.50 6.93 -17.39
N ARG A 24 9.35 7.56 -17.13
CA ARG A 24 9.29 8.96 -16.71
C ARG A 24 9.73 9.17 -15.27
N ALA A 25 9.46 8.23 -14.36
CA ALA A 25 9.80 8.32 -12.94
C ALA A 25 11.31 8.16 -12.64
N MET A 26 12.08 7.61 -13.57
CA MET A 26 13.53 7.53 -13.42
C MET A 26 14.24 8.89 -13.56
N HIS A 27 13.54 9.92 -14.01
CA HIS A 27 14.02 11.30 -14.01
C HIS A 27 13.35 12.05 -12.85
N THR A 28 14.12 12.79 -12.05
CA THR A 28 13.66 13.55 -10.86
C THR A 28 12.48 14.49 -11.15
N ASP A 29 12.40 15.03 -12.35
CA ASP A 29 11.30 15.88 -12.80
C ASP A 29 9.99 15.11 -13.02
N SER A 30 10.09 13.82 -13.36
CA SER A 30 8.92 12.96 -13.60
C SER A 30 8.21 12.55 -12.32
N PHE A 31 8.96 12.37 -11.22
CA PHE A 31 8.36 12.05 -9.92
C PHE A 31 7.48 13.21 -9.42
N ARG A 32 7.96 14.45 -9.50
CA ARG A 32 7.18 15.64 -9.17
C ARG A 32 5.95 15.76 -10.06
N THR A 33 6.07 15.45 -11.35
CA THR A 33 4.96 15.50 -12.31
C THR A 33 3.87 14.49 -11.96
N VAL A 34 4.21 13.25 -11.58
CA VAL A 34 3.23 12.22 -11.20
C VAL A 34 2.54 12.58 -9.88
N THR A 35 3.28 13.09 -8.89
CA THR A 35 2.69 13.57 -7.63
C THR A 35 1.72 14.74 -7.88
N GLN A 36 2.09 15.68 -8.75
CA GLN A 36 1.21 16.78 -9.14
C GLN A 36 -0.03 16.27 -9.87
N ALA A 37 0.12 15.32 -10.81
CA ALA A 37 -1.02 14.71 -11.50
C ALA A 37 -1.99 14.05 -10.51
N TRP A 38 -1.49 13.42 -9.45
CA TRP A 38 -2.33 12.89 -8.39
C TRP A 38 -3.00 14.01 -7.57
N VAL A 39 -2.25 15.04 -7.16
CA VAL A 39 -2.80 16.20 -6.43
C VAL A 39 -3.94 16.85 -7.21
N TYR A 40 -3.78 17.01 -8.52
CA TYR A 40 -4.77 17.59 -9.42
C TYR A 40 -5.79 16.58 -9.97
N ARG A 41 -5.84 15.36 -9.46
CA ARG A 41 -6.82 14.32 -9.83
C ARG A 41 -6.74 13.81 -11.28
N GLU A 42 -5.61 14.00 -11.94
CA GLU A 42 -5.37 13.46 -13.28
C GLU A 42 -5.16 11.94 -13.27
N ILE A 43 -4.73 11.38 -12.11
CA ILE A 43 -4.59 9.94 -11.88
C ILE A 43 -5.34 9.53 -10.61
N SER A 44 -5.74 8.27 -10.55
CA SER A 44 -6.47 7.70 -9.43
C SER A 44 -5.58 7.51 -8.19
N ASN A 45 -6.19 7.32 -7.00
CA ASN A 45 -5.47 6.93 -5.79
C ASN A 45 -4.74 5.60 -6.01
N TYR A 46 -5.40 4.64 -6.66
CA TYR A 46 -4.82 3.33 -6.95
C TYR A 46 -3.56 3.44 -7.82
N ASP A 47 -3.63 4.17 -8.93
CA ASP A 47 -2.50 4.30 -9.85
C ASP A 47 -1.33 5.02 -9.19
N TYR A 48 -1.62 6.01 -8.35
CA TYR A 48 -0.61 6.72 -7.59
C TYR A 48 0.06 5.81 -6.55
N LEU A 49 -0.71 5.00 -5.82
CA LEU A 49 -0.16 4.03 -4.87
C LEU A 49 0.69 2.98 -5.57
N MET A 50 0.27 2.47 -6.74
CA MET A 50 1.09 1.56 -7.55
C MET A 50 2.39 2.22 -8.01
N PHE A 51 2.32 3.49 -8.40
CA PHE A 51 3.52 4.28 -8.73
C PHE A 51 4.48 4.37 -7.53
N CYS A 52 3.99 4.76 -6.35
CA CYS A 52 4.81 4.84 -5.14
C CYS A 52 5.45 3.48 -4.80
N ASN A 53 4.68 2.39 -4.84
CA ASN A 53 5.20 1.04 -4.63
C ASN A 53 6.34 0.70 -5.58
N THR A 54 6.14 0.96 -6.88
CA THR A 54 7.13 0.63 -7.91
C THR A 54 8.43 1.41 -7.74
N VAL A 55 8.32 2.72 -7.47
CA VAL A 55 9.51 3.57 -7.24
C VAL A 55 10.21 3.20 -5.94
N ALA A 56 9.46 2.75 -4.93
CA ALA A 56 10.01 2.27 -3.67
C ALA A 56 10.63 0.85 -3.74
N GLY A 57 10.71 0.26 -4.94
CA GLY A 57 11.35 -1.05 -5.17
C GLY A 57 10.41 -2.24 -5.01
N ARG A 58 9.09 -2.02 -4.84
CA ARG A 58 8.12 -3.10 -4.69
C ARG A 58 7.57 -3.59 -6.02
N SER A 59 7.38 -4.90 -6.15
CA SER A 59 6.89 -5.53 -7.36
C SER A 59 6.13 -6.83 -7.09
N TYR A 60 5.27 -7.23 -8.02
CA TYR A 60 4.58 -8.52 -7.98
C TYR A 60 5.51 -9.74 -8.13
N ASN A 61 6.77 -9.52 -8.52
CA ASN A 61 7.74 -10.59 -8.71
C ASN A 61 8.56 -10.91 -7.46
N ASP A 62 8.42 -10.10 -6.39
CA ASP A 62 9.11 -10.29 -5.13
C ASP A 62 8.09 -10.34 -3.98
N LEU A 63 7.88 -11.53 -3.42
CA LEU A 63 6.93 -11.73 -2.33
C LEU A 63 7.38 -11.06 -1.03
N SER A 64 8.68 -10.85 -0.83
CA SER A 64 9.23 -10.15 0.34
C SER A 64 9.05 -8.64 0.22
N GLN A 65 8.94 -8.14 -1.01
CA GLN A 65 8.75 -6.74 -1.35
C GLN A 65 7.53 -6.57 -2.28
N TYR A 66 6.42 -7.17 -1.89
CA TYR A 66 5.15 -7.11 -2.63
C TYR A 66 4.50 -5.74 -2.47
N PRO A 67 3.76 -5.22 -3.48
CA PRO A 67 3.11 -3.93 -3.36
C PRO A 67 2.16 -3.88 -2.17
N ILE A 68 2.14 -2.74 -1.47
CA ILE A 68 1.36 -2.51 -0.24
C ILE A 68 0.24 -1.55 -0.54
N PHE A 69 -0.95 -1.87 -0.05
CA PHE A 69 -2.13 -1.02 -0.11
C PHE A 69 -2.77 -0.87 1.27
N PRO A 70 -3.39 0.28 1.56
CA PRO A 70 -4.02 0.48 2.86
C PRO A 70 -5.30 -0.31 3.01
N TRP A 71 -5.59 -0.75 4.23
CA TRP A 71 -6.98 -0.96 4.63
C TRP A 71 -7.71 0.38 4.52
N ILE A 72 -8.85 0.38 3.88
CA ILE A 72 -9.66 1.59 3.68
C ILE A 72 -10.93 1.54 4.50
N ILE A 73 -11.68 0.44 4.37
CA ILE A 73 -12.93 0.23 5.09
C ILE A 73 -12.61 -0.26 6.50
N SER A 74 -13.32 0.26 7.49
CA SER A 74 -13.26 -0.20 8.89
C SER A 74 -14.51 -0.96 9.32
N ASN A 75 -15.56 -0.91 8.51
CA ASN A 75 -16.88 -1.43 8.85
C ASN A 75 -17.17 -2.75 8.11
N TYR A 76 -16.83 -3.87 8.74
CA TYR A 76 -17.04 -5.22 8.21
C TYR A 76 -18.20 -5.95 8.86
N SER A 77 -18.80 -5.42 9.94
CA SER A 77 -19.83 -6.09 10.75
C SER A 77 -21.25 -5.63 10.47
N THR A 78 -21.45 -4.50 9.76
CA THR A 78 -22.79 -3.98 9.45
C THR A 78 -23.36 -4.57 8.16
N ASN A 79 -24.68 -4.50 8.04
CA ASN A 79 -25.39 -4.99 6.84
C ASN A 79 -25.32 -4.02 5.65
N LYS A 80 -24.91 -2.78 5.86
CA LYS A 80 -24.83 -1.76 4.81
C LYS A 80 -23.55 -0.95 4.96
N LEU A 81 -22.87 -0.73 3.86
CA LEU A 81 -21.72 0.16 3.77
C LEU A 81 -22.16 1.53 3.25
N ASN A 82 -21.86 2.58 4.00
CA ASN A 82 -22.10 3.96 3.58
C ASN A 82 -20.77 4.68 3.35
N LEU A 83 -20.39 4.87 2.10
CA LEU A 83 -19.14 5.55 1.72
C LEU A 83 -19.18 7.08 1.90
N ASN A 84 -20.32 7.64 2.31
CA ASN A 84 -20.43 9.04 2.70
C ASN A 84 -20.26 9.27 4.21
N ASP A 85 -20.24 8.19 5.00
CA ASP A 85 -20.03 8.26 6.44
C ASP A 85 -18.54 8.06 6.78
N PRO A 86 -17.86 9.07 7.38
CA PRO A 86 -16.47 8.93 7.81
C PRO A 86 -16.20 7.72 8.71
N LYS A 87 -17.20 7.27 9.49
CA LYS A 87 -17.09 6.09 10.36
C LYS A 87 -16.94 4.77 9.60
N SER A 88 -17.24 4.75 8.31
CA SER A 88 -17.01 3.58 7.46
C SER A 88 -15.53 3.38 7.12
N PHE A 89 -14.68 4.36 7.40
CA PHE A 89 -13.30 4.37 6.99
C PHE A 89 -12.34 4.23 8.18
N ARG A 90 -11.18 3.63 7.90
CA ARG A 90 -10.02 3.62 8.78
C ARG A 90 -9.45 5.03 8.94
N ASP A 91 -8.87 5.33 10.10
CA ASP A 91 -8.03 6.52 10.25
C ASP A 91 -6.64 6.29 9.62
N LEU A 92 -6.41 6.93 8.49
CA LEU A 92 -5.17 6.81 7.71
C LEU A 92 -3.96 7.52 8.33
N LYS A 93 -4.15 8.24 9.44
CA LYS A 93 -3.06 8.88 10.21
C LYS A 93 -2.25 7.90 11.04
N TRP A 94 -2.83 6.72 11.32
CA TRP A 94 -2.23 5.71 12.17
C TRP A 94 -1.96 4.41 11.40
N PRO A 95 -0.85 3.71 11.69
CA PRO A 95 -0.63 2.36 11.18
C PRO A 95 -1.70 1.39 11.70
N MET A 96 -1.84 0.22 11.05
CA MET A 96 -2.92 -0.73 11.41
C MET A 96 -2.90 -1.14 12.87
N GLY A 97 -1.72 -1.40 13.45
CA GLY A 97 -1.60 -1.78 14.86
C GLY A 97 -2.04 -0.70 15.83
N ALA A 98 -2.05 0.57 15.42
CA ALA A 98 -2.33 1.74 16.27
C ALA A 98 -3.71 2.38 16.01
N GLN A 99 -4.68 1.63 15.45
CA GLN A 99 -5.99 2.19 15.13
C GLN A 99 -6.81 2.56 16.36
N ASN A 100 -6.69 1.84 17.46
CA ASN A 100 -7.35 2.19 18.72
C ASN A 100 -6.36 2.74 19.77
N GLU A 101 -6.88 3.56 20.68
CA GLU A 101 -6.09 4.27 21.68
C GLU A 101 -5.41 3.30 22.68
N ALA A 102 -6.12 2.30 23.13
CA ALA A 102 -5.56 1.32 24.09
C ALA A 102 -4.37 0.55 23.48
N GLN A 103 -4.42 0.23 22.20
CA GLN A 103 -3.28 -0.39 21.52
C GLN A 103 -2.12 0.60 21.32
N ARG A 104 -2.39 1.87 21.00
CA ARG A 104 -1.34 2.90 20.93
C ARG A 104 -0.56 3.02 22.24
N GLU A 105 -1.27 3.03 23.37
CA GLU A 105 -0.64 3.07 24.69
C GLU A 105 0.26 1.84 24.95
N VAL A 106 -0.17 0.65 24.58
CA VAL A 106 0.62 -0.58 24.71
C VAL A 106 1.90 -0.53 23.87
N PHE A 107 1.76 -0.10 22.59
CA PHE A 107 2.92 -0.03 21.71
C PHE A 107 3.87 1.11 22.10
N GLN A 108 3.34 2.25 22.55
CA GLN A 108 4.17 3.36 23.03
C GLN A 108 4.96 2.93 24.28
N ARG A 109 4.31 2.29 25.25
CA ARG A 109 5.01 1.76 26.44
C ARG A 109 6.10 0.78 26.07
N ARG A 110 5.85 -0.13 25.14
CA ARG A 110 6.90 -1.05 24.62
C ARG A 110 8.08 -0.29 24.06
N TYR A 111 7.82 0.75 23.27
CA TYR A 111 8.87 1.59 22.69
C TYR A 111 9.68 2.28 23.78
N ASP A 112 9.02 2.87 24.77
CA ASP A 112 9.66 3.60 25.87
C ASP A 112 10.52 2.67 26.71
N ASP A 113 10.01 1.49 27.10
CA ASP A 113 10.75 0.47 27.86
C ASP A 113 12.02 0.01 27.11
N LEU A 114 11.91 -0.20 25.80
CA LEU A 114 13.07 -0.57 24.96
C LEU A 114 14.04 0.59 24.78
N ALA A 115 13.55 1.84 24.69
CA ALA A 115 14.39 3.02 24.57
C ALA A 115 15.21 3.26 25.84
N ASP A 116 14.61 3.09 27.01
CA ASP A 116 15.32 3.21 28.30
C ASP A 116 16.44 2.17 28.43
N SER A 117 16.16 0.91 28.08
CA SER A 117 17.15 -0.17 28.07
C SER A 117 18.29 0.13 27.09
N TYR A 118 17.96 0.50 25.84
CA TYR A 118 18.94 0.81 24.81
C TYR A 118 19.84 2.00 25.17
N ASN A 119 19.26 3.05 25.77
CA ASN A 119 20.02 4.22 26.22
C ASN A 119 20.96 3.87 27.38
N ALA A 120 20.52 3.02 28.30
CA ALA A 120 21.39 2.54 29.41
C ALA A 120 22.59 1.74 28.87
N ASP A 121 22.39 0.85 27.93
CA ASP A 121 23.45 0.08 27.27
C ASP A 121 24.41 1.00 26.52
N LEU A 122 23.88 2.00 25.82
CA LEU A 122 24.67 2.99 25.07
C LEU A 122 25.58 3.81 26.02
N GLU A 123 25.04 4.23 27.16
CA GLU A 123 25.85 4.94 28.18
C GLU A 123 26.92 4.05 28.82
N MET A 124 26.59 2.78 29.06
CA MET A 124 27.55 1.82 29.59
C MET A 124 28.69 1.58 28.60
N ALA A 125 28.38 1.33 27.32
CA ALA A 125 29.36 1.15 26.27
C ALA A 125 30.28 2.38 26.14
N LYS A 126 29.72 3.60 26.19
CA LYS A 126 30.49 4.85 26.16
C LYS A 126 31.42 5.00 27.34
N ARG A 127 31.00 4.63 28.56
CA ARG A 127 31.82 4.70 29.78
C ARG A 127 32.99 3.74 29.73
N ASN A 128 32.77 2.54 29.18
CA ASN A 128 33.76 1.50 29.10
C ASN A 128 34.71 1.66 27.88
N GLY A 129 34.36 2.50 26.91
CA GLY A 129 35.08 2.62 25.65
C GLY A 129 34.83 1.43 24.70
N ASP A 130 33.77 0.67 24.95
CA ASP A 130 33.38 -0.51 24.17
C ASP A 130 32.43 -0.15 23.02
N ALA A 131 32.35 -1.04 22.02
CA ALA A 131 31.27 -1.00 21.05
C ALA A 131 29.98 -1.50 21.69
N MET A 132 28.82 -1.05 21.16
CA MET A 132 27.52 -1.61 21.54
C MET A 132 27.51 -3.12 21.32
N THR A 133 26.94 -3.85 22.28
CA THR A 133 26.80 -5.30 22.14
C THR A 133 25.77 -5.64 21.07
N SER A 134 25.90 -6.79 20.42
CA SER A 134 24.92 -7.30 19.44
C SER A 134 23.52 -7.52 20.02
N ASP A 135 23.42 -7.59 21.35
CA ASP A 135 22.16 -7.85 22.06
C ASP A 135 21.38 -6.58 22.37
N SER A 136 22.00 -5.40 22.22
CA SER A 136 21.35 -4.11 22.42
C SER A 136 20.49 -3.75 21.21
N LEU A 137 19.19 -3.98 21.30
CA LEU A 137 18.23 -3.74 20.22
C LEU A 137 17.71 -2.30 20.23
N PRO A 138 17.72 -1.59 19.08
CA PRO A 138 17.05 -0.31 18.96
C PRO A 138 15.57 -0.40 19.29
N PRO A 139 14.95 0.63 19.89
CA PRO A 139 13.55 0.60 20.27
C PRO A 139 12.61 0.51 19.07
N PHE A 140 11.49 -0.20 19.23
CA PHE A 140 10.45 -0.36 18.22
C PHE A 140 9.06 -0.54 18.84
N HIS A 141 8.02 -0.15 18.10
CA HIS A 141 6.63 -0.42 18.47
C HIS A 141 6.21 -1.84 18.10
N TYR A 142 6.62 -2.30 16.90
CA TYR A 142 6.17 -3.56 16.30
C TYR A 142 7.33 -4.53 16.07
N GLY A 143 7.21 -5.74 16.63
CA GLY A 143 8.11 -6.85 16.34
C GLY A 143 7.78 -7.56 15.01
N SER A 144 6.59 -7.38 14.45
CA SER A 144 6.16 -7.87 13.14
C SER A 144 6.00 -6.70 12.17
N HIS A 145 6.16 -6.98 10.87
CA HIS A 145 6.06 -5.97 9.82
C HIS A 145 4.68 -6.00 9.14
N TYR A 146 4.26 -4.89 8.53
CA TYR A 146 2.96 -4.78 7.84
C TYR A 146 2.91 -5.49 6.47
N SER A 147 4.04 -5.91 5.94
CA SER A 147 4.13 -6.63 4.67
C SER A 147 5.25 -7.67 4.73
N THR A 148 4.88 -8.94 4.61
CA THR A 148 5.81 -10.07 4.59
C THR A 148 5.39 -11.05 3.50
N MET A 149 6.31 -11.89 3.04
CA MET A 149 6.00 -12.99 2.13
C MET A 149 4.88 -13.88 2.68
N GLY A 150 4.92 -14.17 3.99
CA GLY A 150 3.89 -14.98 4.65
C GLY A 150 2.50 -14.36 4.55
N PHE A 151 2.36 -13.05 4.69
CA PHE A 151 1.06 -12.36 4.57
C PHE A 151 0.54 -12.37 3.13
N VAL A 152 1.40 -12.19 2.14
CA VAL A 152 1.02 -12.27 0.72
C VAL A 152 0.50 -13.66 0.39
N LEU A 153 1.24 -14.69 0.77
CA LEU A 153 0.84 -16.09 0.56
C LEU A 153 -0.42 -16.47 1.36
N TRP A 154 -0.61 -15.87 2.54
CA TRP A 154 -1.80 -16.07 3.34
C TRP A 154 -3.06 -15.47 2.68
N TYR A 155 -2.97 -14.26 2.13
CA TYR A 155 -4.08 -13.66 1.38
C TYR A 155 -4.40 -14.44 0.11
N LEU A 156 -3.36 -14.86 -0.63
CA LEU A 156 -3.50 -15.49 -1.95
C LEU A 156 -3.55 -17.02 -1.89
N VAL A 157 -3.81 -17.61 -0.71
CA VAL A 157 -3.76 -19.07 -0.49
C VAL A 157 -4.68 -19.90 -1.40
N ARG A 158 -5.71 -19.27 -1.99
CA ARG A 158 -6.67 -19.88 -2.94
C ARG A 158 -6.32 -19.68 -4.41
N TYR A 159 -5.23 -18.94 -4.69
CA TYR A 159 -4.89 -18.46 -6.03
C TYR A 159 -3.51 -18.98 -6.45
N GLU A 160 -3.46 -19.82 -7.50
CA GLU A 160 -2.18 -20.32 -8.01
C GLU A 160 -1.38 -19.22 -8.72
N PRO A 161 -0.05 -19.20 -8.61
CA PRO A 161 0.84 -20.22 -7.98
C PRO A 161 1.04 -20.04 -6.47
N PHE A 162 0.34 -19.12 -5.83
CA PHE A 162 0.54 -18.80 -4.41
C PHE A 162 0.08 -19.92 -3.49
N THR A 163 -0.93 -20.70 -3.88
CA THR A 163 -1.34 -21.91 -3.16
C THR A 163 -0.17 -22.88 -3.03
N SER A 164 0.46 -23.23 -4.14
CA SER A 164 1.62 -24.14 -4.15
C SER A 164 2.81 -23.58 -3.36
N LEU A 165 3.04 -22.25 -3.43
CA LEU A 165 4.10 -21.60 -2.66
C LEU A 165 3.78 -21.57 -1.16
N ASN A 166 2.50 -21.40 -0.76
CA ASN A 166 2.07 -21.49 0.64
C ASN A 166 2.33 -22.88 1.21
N ILE A 167 1.95 -23.92 0.48
CA ILE A 167 2.21 -25.33 0.86
C ILE A 167 3.72 -25.58 1.00
N TRP A 168 4.53 -25.09 0.05
CA TRP A 168 5.99 -25.24 0.11
C TRP A 168 6.58 -24.52 1.34
N MET A 169 6.12 -23.32 1.65
CA MET A 169 6.59 -22.57 2.83
C MET A 169 6.21 -23.24 4.15
N GLN A 170 5.14 -24.05 4.17
CA GLN A 170 4.62 -24.78 5.33
C GLN A 170 5.05 -26.27 5.32
N ASP A 171 6.25 -26.58 4.82
CA ASP A 171 6.81 -27.92 4.79
C ASP A 171 5.93 -28.96 4.05
N GLY A 172 5.34 -28.58 2.95
CA GLY A 172 4.59 -29.48 2.05
C GLY A 172 3.13 -29.71 2.42
N ARG A 173 2.55 -28.93 3.31
CA ARG A 173 1.13 -28.98 3.73
C ARG A 173 0.59 -27.59 4.04
N PHE A 174 -0.73 -27.45 4.11
CA PHE A 174 -1.33 -26.22 4.64
C PHE A 174 -1.11 -26.11 6.15
N ASP A 175 -1.09 -24.88 6.65
CA ASP A 175 -1.20 -24.60 8.09
C ASP A 175 -2.53 -25.12 8.64
N LYS A 176 -2.70 -25.08 9.96
CA LYS A 176 -3.96 -25.40 10.61
C LYS A 176 -5.10 -24.58 10.00
N THR A 177 -6.20 -25.24 9.68
CA THR A 177 -7.34 -24.63 8.97
C THR A 177 -7.85 -23.36 9.65
N ASP A 178 -7.87 -23.32 10.98
CA ASP A 178 -8.31 -22.15 11.76
C ASP A 178 -7.38 -20.91 11.61
N ARG A 179 -6.21 -21.07 11.02
CA ARG A 179 -5.26 -19.98 10.73
C ARG A 179 -5.26 -19.51 9.28
N ILE A 180 -5.97 -20.24 8.42
CA ILE A 180 -6.10 -19.88 7.00
C ILE A 180 -7.07 -18.69 6.88
N PHE A 181 -6.87 -17.86 5.87
CA PHE A 181 -7.75 -16.73 5.56
C PHE A 181 -9.19 -17.21 5.30
N ASP A 182 -10.08 -17.00 6.28
CA ASP A 182 -11.47 -17.46 6.22
C ASP A 182 -12.46 -16.34 5.90
N THR A 183 -12.49 -15.27 6.70
CA THR A 183 -13.45 -14.17 6.50
C THR A 183 -12.78 -12.81 6.56
N MET A 184 -13.35 -11.82 5.87
CA MET A 184 -12.89 -10.43 5.91
C MET A 184 -13.07 -9.82 7.31
N GLU A 185 -14.16 -10.15 8.00
CA GLU A 185 -14.45 -9.64 9.35
C GLU A 185 -13.40 -10.11 10.35
N MET A 186 -13.08 -11.42 10.37
CA MET A 186 -12.05 -11.97 11.25
C MET A 186 -10.67 -11.39 10.91
N CYS A 187 -10.36 -11.22 9.61
CA CYS A 187 -9.12 -10.63 9.18
C CYS A 187 -8.97 -9.21 9.69
N TYR A 188 -9.99 -8.36 9.53
CA TYR A 188 -9.97 -6.98 10.03
C TYR A 188 -9.91 -6.92 11.57
N LYS A 189 -10.67 -7.77 12.25
CA LYS A 189 -10.60 -7.90 13.71
C LYS A 189 -9.18 -8.29 14.15
N GLY A 190 -8.55 -9.23 13.47
CA GLY A 190 -7.16 -9.65 13.75
C GLY A 190 -6.20 -8.47 13.72
N VAL A 191 -6.15 -7.71 12.62
CA VAL A 191 -5.22 -6.58 12.46
C VAL A 191 -5.51 -5.39 13.38
N THR A 192 -6.69 -5.32 13.99
CA THR A 192 -7.07 -4.25 14.94
C THR A 192 -6.99 -4.66 16.40
N THR A 193 -6.84 -5.95 16.71
CA THR A 193 -6.83 -6.45 18.09
C THR A 193 -5.59 -7.28 18.46
N ASN A 194 -4.95 -7.93 17.48
CA ASN A 194 -3.77 -8.76 17.73
C ASN A 194 -2.49 -7.93 17.53
N GLN A 195 -1.69 -7.78 18.59
CA GLN A 195 -0.44 -7.02 18.57
C GLN A 195 0.63 -7.56 17.62
N SER A 196 0.51 -8.82 17.21
CA SER A 196 1.43 -9.46 16.25
C SER A 196 0.93 -9.43 14.82
N ASP A 197 -0.31 -8.99 14.58
CA ASP A 197 -0.92 -8.94 13.26
C ASP A 197 -1.19 -7.49 12.86
N VAL A 198 -0.24 -6.89 12.16
CA VAL A 198 -0.29 -5.48 11.74
C VAL A 198 -0.30 -5.34 10.22
N LYS A 199 -0.66 -6.42 9.50
CA LYS A 199 -0.59 -6.48 8.03
C LYS A 199 -1.48 -5.46 7.34
N GLU A 200 -0.94 -4.84 6.31
CA GLU A 200 -1.68 -4.04 5.34
C GLU A 200 -2.26 -4.93 4.22
N LEU A 201 -3.04 -4.35 3.34
CA LEU A 201 -3.60 -5.05 2.18
C LEU A 201 -2.58 -5.14 1.04
N ILE A 202 -2.94 -5.97 0.07
CA ILE A 202 -2.26 -6.12 -1.23
C ILE A 202 -3.16 -5.56 -2.35
N PRO A 203 -2.62 -5.24 -3.53
CA PRO A 203 -3.39 -4.61 -4.61
C PRO A 203 -4.61 -5.41 -5.07
N GLU A 204 -4.59 -6.74 -4.94
CA GLU A 204 -5.65 -7.65 -5.38
C GLU A 204 -7.00 -7.33 -4.76
N PHE A 205 -7.03 -6.80 -3.55
CA PHE A 205 -8.26 -6.35 -2.89
C PHE A 205 -9.02 -5.25 -3.67
N PHE A 206 -8.38 -4.64 -4.65
CA PHE A 206 -8.92 -3.51 -5.41
C PHE A 206 -9.17 -3.81 -6.90
N TYR A 207 -8.78 -5.01 -7.40
CA TYR A 207 -8.98 -5.35 -8.81
C TYR A 207 -9.22 -6.84 -9.11
N CYS A 208 -8.88 -7.77 -8.20
CA CYS A 208 -8.88 -9.20 -8.47
C CYS A 208 -9.85 -9.94 -7.54
N PRO A 209 -11.13 -10.12 -7.90
CA PRO A 209 -12.09 -10.83 -7.03
C PRO A 209 -11.80 -12.33 -6.91
N GLU A 210 -11.05 -12.91 -7.84
CA GLU A 210 -10.82 -14.34 -7.95
C GLU A 210 -10.06 -14.92 -6.75
N PHE A 211 -9.15 -14.16 -6.13
CA PHE A 211 -8.39 -14.64 -4.96
C PHE A 211 -9.26 -14.87 -3.70
N LEU A 212 -10.46 -14.29 -3.66
CA LEU A 212 -11.44 -14.50 -2.59
C LEU A 212 -12.29 -15.77 -2.80
N GLN A 213 -12.16 -16.41 -3.94
CA GLN A 213 -12.92 -17.58 -4.31
C GLN A 213 -12.02 -18.81 -4.37
N ASN A 214 -12.63 -19.99 -4.25
CA ASN A 214 -11.95 -21.27 -4.37
C ASN A 214 -12.47 -22.07 -5.59
N PRO A 215 -12.31 -21.57 -6.82
CA PRO A 215 -12.86 -22.19 -8.03
C PRO A 215 -12.20 -23.53 -8.35
N ASN A 216 -11.00 -23.76 -7.85
CA ASN A 216 -10.25 -25.00 -8.06
C ASN A 216 -10.58 -26.08 -7.03
N ASN A 217 -11.54 -25.84 -6.12
CA ASN A 217 -11.93 -26.74 -5.04
C ASN A 217 -10.74 -27.26 -4.23
N ILE A 218 -9.78 -26.37 -3.93
CA ILE A 218 -8.61 -26.69 -3.11
C ILE A 218 -9.09 -27.11 -1.74
N ASN A 219 -8.63 -28.26 -1.26
CA ASN A 219 -8.96 -28.74 0.06
C ASN A 219 -8.14 -27.97 1.12
N LEU A 220 -8.72 -26.95 1.69
CA LEU A 220 -8.13 -26.11 2.75
C LEU A 220 -8.38 -26.69 4.16
N GLY A 221 -9.07 -27.83 4.25
CA GLY A 221 -9.37 -28.50 5.52
C GLY A 221 -10.69 -28.04 6.15
N VAL A 222 -10.88 -28.50 7.39
CA VAL A 222 -12.08 -28.24 8.21
C VAL A 222 -11.65 -27.54 9.50
N THR A 223 -12.35 -26.48 9.89
CA THR A 223 -12.10 -25.75 11.15
C THR A 223 -12.36 -26.62 12.36
N GLN A 224 -11.67 -26.37 13.46
CA GLN A 224 -11.77 -27.16 14.71
C GLN A 224 -12.67 -26.52 15.78
N GLY A 225 -13.43 -25.46 15.44
CA GLY A 225 -14.34 -24.79 16.37
C GLY A 225 -15.57 -25.63 16.77
N GLU A 226 -16.46 -25.05 17.56
CA GLU A 226 -17.71 -25.71 18.03
C GLU A 226 -18.60 -26.17 16.86
N THR A 227 -18.57 -25.51 15.76
CA THR A 227 -19.22 -25.85 14.48
C THR A 227 -18.20 -26.04 13.39
N PRO A 228 -17.66 -27.24 13.21
CA PRO A 228 -16.67 -27.52 12.17
C PRO A 228 -17.20 -27.17 10.76
N LYS A 229 -16.43 -26.39 10.01
CA LYS A 229 -16.79 -25.92 8.68
C LYS A 229 -15.64 -26.19 7.71
N ALA A 230 -15.94 -26.80 6.57
CA ALA A 230 -14.97 -26.89 5.47
C ALA A 230 -14.71 -25.49 4.91
N LEU A 231 -13.43 -25.13 4.72
CA LEU A 231 -13.07 -23.85 4.12
C LEU A 231 -13.24 -23.90 2.60
N GLY A 232 -14.06 -22.98 2.10
CA GLY A 232 -14.26 -22.72 0.68
C GLY A 232 -13.82 -21.31 0.29
N ASP A 233 -14.74 -20.53 -0.25
CA ASP A 233 -14.54 -19.11 -0.55
C ASP A 233 -14.34 -18.30 0.73
N VAL A 234 -13.73 -17.12 0.61
CA VAL A 234 -13.59 -16.18 1.72
C VAL A 234 -14.97 -15.62 2.09
N GLY A 235 -15.31 -15.66 3.38
CA GLY A 235 -16.52 -15.06 3.91
C GLY A 235 -16.50 -13.54 3.75
N LEU A 236 -17.49 -13.01 3.03
CA LEU A 236 -17.62 -11.59 2.75
C LEU A 236 -18.52 -10.91 3.79
N PRO A 237 -18.35 -9.59 4.02
CA PRO A 237 -19.25 -8.84 4.88
C PRO A 237 -20.65 -8.77 4.25
N ALA A 238 -21.69 -8.60 5.08
CA ALA A 238 -23.09 -8.64 4.64
C ALA A 238 -23.46 -7.59 3.58
N TRP A 239 -22.67 -6.53 3.46
CA TRP A 239 -22.87 -5.47 2.45
C TRP A 239 -22.32 -5.83 1.08
N ALA A 240 -21.60 -6.94 0.91
CA ALA A 240 -21.09 -7.41 -0.38
C ALA A 240 -21.58 -8.84 -0.65
N LYS A 241 -22.43 -9.01 -1.66
CA LYS A 241 -23.01 -10.32 -1.99
C LYS A 241 -22.08 -11.23 -2.78
N THR A 242 -21.10 -10.66 -3.47
CA THR A 242 -20.15 -11.39 -4.32
C THR A 242 -18.74 -10.82 -4.16
N ALA A 243 -17.71 -11.63 -4.43
CA ALA A 243 -16.32 -11.18 -4.45
C ALA A 243 -16.11 -9.99 -5.39
N LYS A 244 -16.76 -10.00 -6.55
CA LYS A 244 -16.73 -8.89 -7.52
C LYS A 244 -17.32 -7.60 -6.94
N GLU A 245 -18.43 -7.69 -6.22
CA GLU A 245 -19.02 -6.54 -5.56
C GLU A 245 -18.14 -6.03 -4.43
N PHE A 246 -17.57 -6.91 -3.64
CA PHE A 246 -16.63 -6.57 -2.57
C PHE A 246 -15.42 -5.76 -3.12
N VAL A 247 -14.75 -6.28 -4.13
CA VAL A 247 -13.59 -5.62 -4.78
C VAL A 247 -14.01 -4.27 -5.39
N ARG A 248 -15.17 -4.20 -6.05
CA ARG A 248 -15.71 -2.96 -6.59
C ARG A 248 -15.95 -1.91 -5.49
N LEU A 249 -16.54 -2.31 -4.37
CA LEU A 249 -16.80 -1.40 -3.24
C LEU A 249 -15.51 -0.95 -2.56
N ASN A 250 -14.52 -1.84 -2.40
CA ASN A 250 -13.18 -1.47 -1.92
C ASN A 250 -12.52 -0.44 -2.86
N ARG A 251 -12.61 -0.65 -4.17
CA ARG A 251 -12.07 0.30 -5.15
C ARG A 251 -12.80 1.65 -5.07
N MET A 252 -14.12 1.65 -4.96
CA MET A 252 -14.90 2.88 -4.78
C MET A 252 -14.53 3.59 -3.47
N ALA A 253 -14.33 2.86 -2.39
CA ALA A 253 -13.89 3.41 -1.11
C ALA A 253 -12.50 4.06 -1.25
N LEU A 254 -11.55 3.41 -1.91
CA LEU A 254 -10.21 3.95 -2.17
C LEU A 254 -10.26 5.27 -2.95
N GLU A 255 -11.17 5.38 -3.92
CA GLU A 255 -11.30 6.59 -4.76
C GLU A 255 -12.28 7.64 -4.19
N SER A 256 -12.85 7.41 -2.99
CA SER A 256 -13.78 8.34 -2.34
C SER A 256 -13.11 9.67 -1.99
N GLU A 257 -13.94 10.72 -1.79
CA GLU A 257 -13.46 12.03 -1.34
C GLU A 257 -12.82 11.97 0.04
N TYR A 258 -13.39 11.17 0.94
CA TYR A 258 -12.83 11.01 2.28
C TYR A 258 -11.41 10.46 2.23
N VAL A 259 -11.19 9.38 1.47
CA VAL A 259 -9.88 8.76 1.32
C VAL A 259 -8.92 9.68 0.55
N SER A 260 -9.38 10.31 -0.52
CA SER A 260 -8.58 11.29 -1.27
C SER A 260 -8.06 12.43 -0.40
N ALA A 261 -8.89 12.92 0.53
CA ALA A 261 -8.49 13.97 1.47
C ALA A 261 -7.48 13.51 2.52
N ASN A 262 -7.40 12.21 2.84
CA ASN A 262 -6.60 11.66 3.93
C ASN A 262 -5.45 10.75 3.49
N MET A 263 -5.38 10.35 2.21
CA MET A 263 -4.40 9.39 1.69
C MET A 263 -2.95 9.82 1.91
N HIS A 264 -2.67 11.12 1.89
CA HIS A 264 -1.32 11.66 2.13
C HIS A 264 -0.77 11.25 3.50
N HIS A 265 -1.62 11.09 4.51
CA HIS A 265 -1.19 10.63 5.83
C HIS A 265 -0.65 9.19 5.80
N TRP A 266 -1.34 8.28 5.09
CA TRP A 266 -0.86 6.91 4.93
C TRP A 266 0.41 6.84 4.08
N ILE A 267 0.51 7.68 3.03
CA ILE A 267 1.72 7.79 2.22
C ILE A 267 2.91 8.23 3.09
N ASP A 268 2.71 9.17 4.02
CA ASP A 268 3.72 9.61 4.96
C ASP A 268 4.21 8.49 5.90
N LEU A 269 3.32 7.57 6.29
CA LEU A 269 3.67 6.42 7.13
C LEU A 269 4.48 5.35 6.38
N ILE A 270 4.14 5.08 5.11
CA ILE A 270 4.69 3.94 4.37
C ILE A 270 5.87 4.34 3.47
N PHE A 271 5.78 5.47 2.80
CA PHE A 271 6.77 5.95 1.82
C PHE A 271 7.41 7.28 2.20
N GLY A 272 6.94 7.92 3.28
CA GLY A 272 7.26 9.28 3.62
C GLY A 272 8.05 9.45 4.92
N TYR A 273 8.14 10.69 5.35
CA TYR A 273 8.99 11.14 6.45
C TYR A 273 8.67 10.52 7.82
N LYS A 274 7.47 9.93 7.98
CA LYS A 274 7.06 9.18 9.18
C LYS A 274 7.39 7.69 9.14
N GLN A 275 8.11 7.22 8.12
CA GLN A 275 8.36 5.81 7.88
C GLN A 275 9.36 5.21 8.87
N ARG A 276 10.43 5.95 9.23
CA ARG A 276 11.54 5.44 10.02
C ARG A 276 12.03 6.45 11.02
N PRO A 277 12.63 5.99 12.15
CA PRO A 277 13.13 6.88 13.18
C PRO A 277 14.41 7.62 12.75
N LYS A 278 14.72 8.70 13.45
CA LYS A 278 15.83 9.61 13.15
C LYS A 278 17.19 8.93 13.08
N HIS A 279 17.47 7.99 13.98
CA HIS A 279 18.73 7.25 13.99
C HIS A 279 18.92 6.35 12.76
N MET A 280 17.85 6.08 11.99
CA MET A 280 17.87 5.37 10.72
C MET A 280 17.67 6.30 9.50
N GLY A 281 17.93 7.60 9.67
CA GLY A 281 17.82 8.59 8.60
C GLY A 281 16.39 9.07 8.30
N GLY A 282 15.47 8.87 9.24
CA GLY A 282 14.10 9.36 9.21
C GLY A 282 13.86 10.54 10.15
N SER A 283 12.73 10.55 10.88
CA SER A 283 12.30 11.64 11.75
C SER A 283 11.71 11.15 13.09
N ASP A 284 11.60 12.06 14.05
CA ASP A 284 11.00 11.76 15.35
C ASP A 284 9.48 11.55 15.25
N GLU A 285 8.84 12.09 14.20
CA GLU A 285 7.41 11.91 13.93
C GLU A 285 7.02 10.45 13.65
N SER A 286 7.99 9.58 13.32
CA SER A 286 7.72 8.14 13.21
C SER A 286 7.40 7.53 14.56
N VAL A 287 8.04 8.01 15.64
CA VAL A 287 7.80 7.60 17.03
C VAL A 287 6.45 8.13 17.49
N GLU A 288 6.19 9.42 17.29
CA GLU A 288 4.91 10.09 17.63
C GLU A 288 3.72 9.45 16.91
N SER A 289 3.95 8.95 15.69
CA SER A 289 2.92 8.25 14.89
C SER A 289 2.81 6.76 15.22
N CYS A 290 3.52 6.27 16.24
CA CYS A 290 3.53 4.85 16.61
C CYS A 290 3.90 3.93 15.42
N ASN A 291 4.91 4.32 14.61
CA ASN A 291 5.22 3.71 13.30
C ASN A 291 6.68 3.23 13.19
N VAL A 292 7.25 2.72 14.27
CA VAL A 292 8.61 2.15 14.27
C VAL A 292 8.53 0.63 14.36
N TYR A 293 9.14 -0.04 13.39
CA TYR A 293 9.19 -1.50 13.26
C TYR A 293 10.57 -2.03 13.70
N PHE A 294 10.67 -3.34 13.83
CA PHE A 294 11.92 -3.99 14.17
C PHE A 294 13.05 -3.60 13.19
N HIS A 295 14.23 -3.30 13.72
CA HIS A 295 15.30 -2.65 12.94
C HIS A 295 15.70 -3.38 11.65
N LEU A 296 15.69 -4.72 11.63
CA LEU A 296 16.03 -5.50 10.43
C LEU A 296 15.04 -5.32 9.26
N THR A 297 13.88 -4.72 9.49
CA THR A 297 12.94 -4.40 8.42
C THR A 297 13.36 -3.19 7.57
N TYR A 298 14.32 -2.41 8.07
CA TYR A 298 14.81 -1.22 7.37
C TYR A 298 16.08 -1.52 6.59
N ASN A 299 16.09 -1.15 5.31
CA ASN A 299 17.28 -1.29 4.48
C ASN A 299 18.43 -0.42 5.04
N GLY A 300 19.62 -1.02 5.14
CA GLY A 300 20.82 -0.37 5.68
C GLY A 300 20.92 -0.36 7.20
N ALA A 301 20.02 -1.06 7.93
CA ALA A 301 20.14 -1.23 9.38
C ALA A 301 21.36 -2.06 9.79
N VAL A 302 21.80 -2.97 8.93
CA VAL A 302 23.01 -3.79 9.08
C VAL A 302 23.86 -3.64 7.83
N ASP A 303 25.17 -3.49 8.02
CA ASP A 303 26.16 -3.49 6.94
C ASP A 303 26.42 -4.95 6.51
N LEU A 304 25.61 -5.39 5.55
CA LEU A 304 25.63 -6.77 5.08
C LEU A 304 26.94 -7.14 4.36
N ASP A 305 27.62 -6.19 3.74
CA ASP A 305 28.87 -6.43 3.04
C ASP A 305 29.98 -6.71 4.06
N LYS A 306 30.12 -5.86 5.08
CA LYS A 306 31.04 -6.12 6.18
C LYS A 306 30.75 -7.41 6.93
N LEU A 307 29.47 -7.70 7.16
CA LEU A 307 29.08 -8.91 7.86
C LEU A 307 29.45 -10.16 7.08
N LYS A 308 29.22 -10.16 5.77
CA LYS A 308 29.59 -11.27 4.87
C LYS A 308 31.08 -11.57 4.88
N ASP A 309 31.91 -10.51 4.95
CA ASP A 309 33.38 -10.66 4.95
C ASP A 309 33.90 -11.14 6.30
N ASN A 310 33.23 -10.78 7.42
CA ASN A 310 33.70 -11.08 8.77
C ASN A 310 33.09 -12.35 9.37
N ASP A 311 31.79 -12.63 9.11
CA ASP A 311 31.06 -13.75 9.70
C ASP A 311 29.94 -14.22 8.75
N THR A 312 30.27 -15.18 7.88
CA THR A 312 29.34 -15.75 6.91
C THR A 312 28.15 -16.44 7.58
N MET A 313 28.33 -17.04 8.77
CA MET A 313 27.24 -17.73 9.48
C MET A 313 26.20 -16.74 10.01
N LEU A 314 26.67 -15.66 10.61
CA LEU A 314 25.81 -14.60 11.09
C LEU A 314 25.14 -13.86 9.91
N TYR A 315 25.86 -13.65 8.81
CA TYR A 315 25.29 -13.11 7.57
C TYR A 315 24.11 -13.94 7.07
N ASP A 316 24.26 -15.27 6.96
CA ASP A 316 23.18 -16.16 6.52
C ASP A 316 21.98 -16.14 7.47
N GLN A 317 22.21 -16.04 8.77
CA GLN A 317 21.14 -15.93 9.76
C GLN A 317 20.38 -14.60 9.60
N ILE A 318 21.06 -13.49 9.45
CA ILE A 318 20.45 -12.17 9.28
C ILE A 318 19.69 -12.07 7.95
N ILE A 319 20.23 -12.59 6.86
CA ILE A 319 19.52 -12.64 5.55
C ILE A 319 18.22 -13.43 5.66
N ARG A 320 18.24 -14.58 6.33
CA ARG A 320 17.00 -15.35 6.59
C ARG A 320 16.00 -14.60 7.45
N GLN A 321 16.47 -13.90 8.47
CA GLN A 321 15.60 -13.06 9.30
C GLN A 321 14.98 -11.92 8.49
N ILE A 322 15.77 -11.17 7.71
CA ILE A 322 15.28 -10.10 6.84
C ILE A 322 14.19 -10.61 5.88
N SER A 323 14.42 -11.78 5.26
CA SER A 323 13.45 -12.38 4.34
C SER A 323 12.13 -12.75 5.04
N ASN A 324 12.18 -13.17 6.30
CA ASN A 324 11.01 -13.56 7.08
C ASN A 324 10.26 -12.38 7.69
N PHE A 325 10.99 -11.36 8.18
CA PHE A 325 10.38 -10.17 8.81
C PHE A 325 9.73 -9.22 7.82
N GLY A 326 10.06 -9.32 6.53
CA GLY A 326 9.64 -8.36 5.52
C GLY A 326 10.49 -7.09 5.52
N GLN A 327 10.33 -6.27 4.49
CA GLN A 327 11.12 -5.06 4.30
C GLN A 327 10.25 -3.83 4.15
N THR A 328 10.67 -2.77 4.83
CA THR A 328 10.11 -1.43 4.65
C THR A 328 10.46 -0.92 3.24
N PRO A 329 9.52 -0.31 2.51
CA PRO A 329 9.79 0.28 1.20
C PRO A 329 10.92 1.31 1.25
N SER A 330 11.56 1.59 0.12
CA SER A 330 12.50 2.71 0.04
C SER A 330 11.81 4.02 0.37
N LEU A 331 12.49 4.88 1.16
CA LEU A 331 11.98 6.19 1.56
C LEU A 331 11.92 7.13 0.34
N LEU A 332 10.71 7.55 -0.04
CA LEU A 332 10.49 8.42 -1.19
C LEU A 332 10.39 9.91 -0.82
N PHE A 333 9.74 10.22 0.30
CA PHE A 333 9.43 11.59 0.71
C PHE A 333 10.05 11.93 2.05
N ARG A 334 10.87 12.99 2.10
CA ARG A 334 11.49 13.48 3.34
C ARG A 334 10.75 14.66 3.98
N LYS A 335 9.65 15.07 3.37
CA LYS A 335 8.75 16.15 3.82
C LYS A 335 7.32 15.64 3.77
N PRO A 336 6.38 16.27 4.51
CA PRO A 336 4.98 15.93 4.45
C PRO A 336 4.47 15.87 3.01
N HIS A 337 3.76 14.81 2.68
CA HIS A 337 3.21 14.61 1.35
C HIS A 337 2.08 15.61 1.10
N PRO A 338 1.98 16.24 -0.08
CA PRO A 338 0.91 17.15 -0.39
C PRO A 338 -0.45 16.44 -0.36
N GLN A 339 -1.46 17.13 0.14
CA GLN A 339 -2.83 16.67 0.11
C GLN A 339 -3.40 16.71 -1.31
N ARG A 340 -4.24 15.75 -1.66
CA ARG A 340 -4.99 15.76 -2.92
C ARG A 340 -6.04 16.87 -2.88
N LEU A 341 -6.18 17.66 -3.93
CA LEU A 341 -7.16 18.73 -4.00
C LEU A 341 -8.59 18.16 -3.92
N PRO A 342 -9.50 18.81 -3.20
CA PRO A 342 -10.92 18.47 -3.26
C PRO A 342 -11.47 18.59 -4.69
N ILE A 343 -12.46 17.77 -5.05
CA ILE A 343 -12.98 17.74 -6.43
C ILE A 343 -13.54 19.09 -6.88
N ASN A 344 -14.10 19.88 -5.97
CA ASN A 344 -14.64 21.21 -6.24
C ASN A 344 -13.56 22.30 -6.46
N GLN A 345 -12.28 21.99 -6.17
CA GLN A 345 -11.14 22.87 -6.42
C GLN A 345 -10.36 22.49 -7.68
N VAL A 346 -10.76 21.41 -8.33
CA VAL A 346 -10.18 20.98 -9.60
C VAL A 346 -11.10 21.48 -10.71
N ASP A 347 -10.57 22.38 -11.53
CA ASP A 347 -11.29 22.85 -12.71
C ASP A 347 -11.35 21.77 -13.77
N MET A 348 -12.34 20.88 -13.66
CA MET A 348 -12.57 19.81 -14.62
C MET A 348 -13.07 20.33 -15.98
N PHE A 349 -13.55 21.57 -16.02
CA PHE A 349 -14.04 22.19 -17.24
C PHE A 349 -12.98 23.01 -17.98
N TRP A 350 -11.80 23.20 -17.40
CA TRP A 350 -10.73 23.94 -18.06
C TRP A 350 -10.38 23.40 -19.46
N PRO A 351 -10.26 22.08 -19.68
CA PRO A 351 -10.09 21.56 -21.03
C PRO A 351 -11.26 21.86 -21.97
N LEU A 352 -12.50 21.82 -21.46
CA LEU A 352 -13.69 22.14 -22.25
C LEU A 352 -13.79 23.64 -22.55
N ALA A 353 -13.44 24.50 -21.62
CA ALA A 353 -13.41 25.94 -21.82
C ALA A 353 -12.43 26.33 -22.93
N SER A 354 -11.25 25.69 -22.98
CA SER A 354 -10.27 25.93 -24.07
C SER A 354 -10.72 25.42 -25.43
N VAL A 355 -11.58 24.40 -25.47
CA VAL A 355 -12.19 23.90 -26.71
C VAL A 355 -13.35 24.80 -27.18
N VAL A 356 -14.21 25.22 -26.24
CA VAL A 356 -15.40 26.04 -26.55
C VAL A 356 -15.04 27.48 -26.92
N LEU A 357 -14.01 28.06 -26.29
CA LEU A 357 -13.60 29.43 -26.53
C LEU A 357 -12.69 29.66 -27.75
N GLY A 358 -12.19 28.56 -28.36
CA GLY A 358 -11.26 28.64 -29.50
C GLY A 358 -9.89 29.23 -29.14
N ALA A 359 -8.87 28.87 -29.91
CA ALA A 359 -7.52 29.40 -29.69
C ALA A 359 -7.41 30.93 -29.90
N ASP A 360 -8.35 31.51 -30.60
CA ASP A 360 -8.34 32.93 -31.01
C ASP A 360 -8.86 33.89 -29.91
N THR A 361 -9.44 33.35 -28.83
CA THR A 361 -9.99 34.18 -27.72
C THR A 361 -8.97 34.44 -26.61
N ILE A 362 -7.78 33.85 -26.69
CA ILE A 362 -6.71 34.14 -25.72
C ILE A 362 -6.02 35.43 -26.13
N PRO A 363 -6.01 36.47 -25.31
CA PRO A 363 -5.34 37.73 -25.61
C PRO A 363 -3.88 37.46 -25.95
N LYS A 364 -3.39 38.01 -27.10
CA LYS A 364 -1.97 37.95 -27.45
C LYS A 364 -1.14 38.58 -26.33
N GLY A 365 -0.27 37.81 -25.67
CA GLY A 365 0.56 38.28 -24.57
C GLY A 365 0.11 37.87 -23.16
N ALA A 366 -1.02 37.16 -23.03
CA ALA A 366 -1.36 36.56 -21.74
C ALA A 366 -0.31 35.47 -21.36
N PRO A 367 0.16 35.43 -20.11
CA PRO A 367 1.05 34.37 -19.68
C PRO A 367 0.34 33.02 -19.89
N LEU A 368 1.03 32.10 -20.58
CA LEU A 368 0.53 30.75 -20.76
C LEU A 368 0.37 30.11 -19.37
N PRO A 369 -0.77 29.45 -19.09
CA PRO A 369 -0.91 28.72 -17.84
C PRO A 369 0.19 27.67 -17.74
N GLU A 370 0.75 27.49 -16.55
CA GLU A 370 1.85 26.54 -16.26
C GLU A 370 1.50 25.07 -16.57
N ARG A 371 0.27 24.76 -16.96
CA ARG A 371 -0.19 23.42 -17.30
C ARG A 371 -0.14 23.19 -18.81
N PRO A 372 0.33 21.98 -19.23
CA PRO A 372 0.21 21.61 -20.63
C PRO A 372 -1.26 21.60 -21.03
N ARG A 373 -1.60 22.26 -22.12
CA ARG A 373 -2.95 22.28 -22.67
C ARG A 373 -3.26 20.90 -23.21
N ARG A 374 -4.05 20.11 -22.46
CA ARG A 374 -4.67 18.90 -22.96
C ARG A 374 -6.11 19.22 -23.34
N VAL A 375 -6.40 19.14 -24.60
CA VAL A 375 -7.78 19.21 -25.09
C VAL A 375 -8.40 17.84 -24.92
N VAL A 376 -9.35 17.71 -24.01
CA VAL A 376 -10.11 16.48 -23.82
C VAL A 376 -11.44 16.64 -24.50
N CYS A 377 -11.69 15.84 -25.54
CA CYS A 377 -12.98 15.79 -26.20
C CYS A 377 -13.84 14.68 -25.62
N PHE A 378 -15.00 15.05 -25.11
CA PHE A 378 -16.01 14.07 -24.68
C PHE A 378 -16.85 13.70 -25.88
N LYS A 379 -16.86 12.41 -26.24
CA LYS A 379 -17.79 11.87 -27.23
C LYS A 379 -18.76 10.93 -26.50
N GLU A 380 -20.01 11.33 -26.44
CA GLU A 380 -21.08 10.49 -25.90
C GLU A 380 -21.43 9.38 -26.88
N HIS A 381 -21.24 8.14 -26.48
CA HIS A 381 -21.69 6.96 -27.21
C HIS A 381 -22.82 6.28 -26.44
N LYS A 382 -24.00 6.28 -26.98
CA LYS A 382 -25.12 5.44 -26.52
C LYS A 382 -24.93 4.01 -27.06
N ILE A 383 -24.14 3.20 -26.34
CA ILE A 383 -23.98 1.77 -26.69
C ILE A 383 -24.61 0.87 -25.60
N SER A 384 -25.04 1.43 -24.48
CA SER A 384 -25.67 0.71 -23.37
C SER A 384 -26.67 1.61 -22.65
N GLU A 385 -27.42 1.05 -21.72
CA GLU A 385 -28.35 1.81 -20.84
C GLU A 385 -27.64 2.85 -19.94
N PHE A 386 -26.30 2.84 -19.92
CA PHE A 386 -25.47 3.82 -19.21
C PHE A 386 -24.66 4.64 -20.22
N PRO A 387 -24.58 5.97 -20.06
CA PRO A 387 -23.74 6.80 -20.91
C PRO A 387 -22.27 6.40 -20.69
N ILE A 388 -21.62 5.93 -21.75
CA ILE A 388 -20.16 5.73 -21.75
C ILE A 388 -19.55 7.02 -22.27
N VAL A 389 -18.85 7.73 -21.37
CA VAL A 389 -18.06 8.89 -21.75
C VAL A 389 -16.67 8.40 -22.17
N LEU A 390 -16.39 8.46 -23.46
CA LEU A 390 -15.06 8.23 -23.99
C LEU A 390 -14.27 9.55 -23.96
N ILE A 391 -13.22 9.56 -23.16
CA ILE A 391 -12.27 10.67 -23.12
C ILE A 391 -11.19 10.37 -24.14
N GLY A 392 -11.11 11.15 -25.20
CA GLY A 392 -10.07 11.04 -26.24
C GLY A 392 -9.28 12.32 -26.38
N GLU A 393 -8.02 12.21 -26.73
CA GLU A 393 -7.17 13.36 -27.04
C GLU A 393 -7.31 13.69 -28.52
N ILE A 394 -7.62 14.95 -28.87
CA ILE A 394 -7.60 15.41 -30.25
C ILE A 394 -6.19 15.85 -30.57
N ALA A 395 -5.52 15.09 -31.42
CA ALA A 395 -4.10 15.29 -31.75
C ALA A 395 -3.84 16.45 -32.75
N SER A 396 -4.87 17.01 -33.42
CA SER A 396 -4.70 18.14 -34.34
C SER A 396 -5.96 18.97 -34.48
N HIS A 397 -5.80 20.29 -34.64
CA HIS A 397 -6.87 21.26 -34.86
C HIS A 397 -7.57 21.16 -36.23
N ASP A 398 -7.08 20.31 -37.15
CA ASP A 398 -7.51 20.30 -38.54
C ASP A 398 -8.64 19.30 -38.85
N LYS A 399 -9.28 18.73 -37.80
CA LYS A 399 -10.36 17.75 -37.95
C LYS A 399 -11.54 17.97 -37.00
N LEU A 400 -11.98 19.22 -36.89
CA LEU A 400 -13.30 19.57 -36.38
C LEU A 400 -14.20 20.00 -37.49
#